data_60430b4bec0cfaf9c32ec8f821e80170
#
_entry.id   60430b4bec0cfaf9c32ec8f821e80170
#
_cell.length_a   1.000
_cell.length_b   1.000
_cell.length_c   1.000
_cell.angle_alpha   90.00
_cell.angle_beta   90.00
_cell.angle_gamma   90.00
#
_symmetry.space_group_name_H-M   'P 1'
#
loop_
_entity.id
_entity.type
_entity.pdbx_description
1 polymer ?
#
loop_
_entity_poly.entity_id
_entity_poly.type
_entity_poly.pdbx_seq_one_letter_code
_entity_poly.pdbx_strand_id
1 'polypeptide(L)'
;MKVSTFMGHLKELSAQKGCSLATAAKEAKRSGIDYIELDYADTIGHEAEVKALLDNAGLRVGGINTYFDFGHQSQPDLIESALDMAQQLDAALIMAIPGFLEPGDDCSAIREKLAAGLNELCAAASKRGISIAMEDFDGENAPFSRMDEMRWMLDRVPALGCAFDTGNFLFFGEDVLKAYDLVEKRITHVHMKDLAFAPLRGEKGKTSLKRKKLYPAPVGSGELPMAEIVRRLYERGYDGLYAIEHFSAGDQLLFMRRSARWLNNIFR
;
A
#
# COMPACT_ATOMS: atom_id res chain seq x y z
N MET A 1 4.06 -12.17 12.71
CA MET A 1 3.21 -11.57 11.67
C MET A 1 3.85 -11.73 10.30
N LYS A 2 3.08 -11.67 9.21
CA LYS A 2 3.61 -11.60 7.84
C LYS A 2 3.90 -10.12 7.54
N VAL A 3 5.16 -9.74 7.46
CA VAL A 3 5.56 -8.33 7.27
C VAL A 3 6.06 -8.13 5.85
N SER A 4 5.53 -7.10 5.18
CA SER A 4 6.01 -6.63 3.87
C SER A 4 6.54 -5.19 3.95
N THR A 5 7.20 -4.77 2.88
CA THR A 5 7.53 -3.38 2.57
C THR A 5 7.62 -3.21 1.04
N PHE A 6 7.86 -2.00 0.56
CA PHE A 6 7.87 -1.68 -0.86
C PHE A 6 9.26 -1.80 -1.49
N MET A 7 9.33 -2.18 -2.76
CA MET A 7 10.57 -2.13 -3.54
C MET A 7 11.16 -0.71 -3.56
N GLY A 8 10.31 0.31 -3.56
CA GLY A 8 10.72 1.71 -3.43
C GLY A 8 11.59 1.96 -2.20
N HIS A 9 11.24 1.39 -1.04
CA HIS A 9 12.04 1.52 0.19
C HIS A 9 13.40 0.83 0.09
N LEU A 10 13.49 -0.28 -0.65
CA LEU A 10 14.79 -0.93 -0.92
C LEU A 10 15.66 -0.06 -1.83
N LYS A 11 15.05 0.59 -2.84
CA LYS A 11 15.74 1.54 -3.73
C LYS A 11 16.23 2.76 -2.93
N GLU A 12 15.40 3.32 -2.06
CA GLU A 12 15.78 4.42 -1.16
C GLU A 12 16.92 4.01 -0.21
N LEU A 13 16.84 2.82 0.41
CA LEU A 13 17.91 2.28 1.26
C LEU A 13 19.22 2.14 0.48
N SER A 14 19.15 1.54 -0.72
CA SER A 14 20.32 1.38 -1.61
C SER A 14 21.00 2.72 -1.89
N ALA A 15 20.21 3.74 -2.24
CA ALA A 15 20.70 5.08 -2.48
C ALA A 15 21.30 5.75 -1.23
N GLN A 16 20.61 5.66 -0.08
CA GLN A 16 21.06 6.27 1.18
C GLN A 16 22.37 5.66 1.72
N LYS A 17 22.58 4.35 1.51
CA LYS A 17 23.76 3.63 2.03
C LYS A 17 24.85 3.42 0.96
N GLY A 18 24.62 3.79 -0.30
CA GLY A 18 25.56 3.53 -1.39
C GLY A 18 25.83 2.05 -1.61
N CYS A 19 24.82 1.21 -1.41
CA CYS A 19 24.94 -0.25 -1.55
C CYS A 19 24.09 -0.77 -2.73
N SER A 20 24.32 -2.01 -3.15
CA SER A 20 23.50 -2.63 -4.19
C SER A 20 22.08 -2.92 -3.69
N LEU A 21 21.10 -3.00 -4.61
CA LEU A 21 19.73 -3.39 -4.30
C LEU A 21 19.67 -4.80 -3.69
N ALA A 22 20.55 -5.71 -4.12
CA ALA A 22 20.69 -7.05 -3.51
C ALA A 22 21.13 -6.98 -2.04
N THR A 23 21.99 -6.02 -1.68
CA THR A 23 22.36 -5.77 -0.29
C THR A 23 21.19 -5.22 0.50
N ALA A 24 20.45 -4.25 -0.07
CA ALA A 24 19.26 -3.67 0.56
C ALA A 24 18.17 -4.73 0.80
N ALA A 25 17.95 -5.63 -0.15
CA ALA A 25 17.02 -6.74 0.00
C ALA A 25 17.41 -7.69 1.15
N LYS A 26 18.68 -8.06 1.26
CA LYS A 26 19.19 -8.86 2.38
C LYS A 26 19.05 -8.17 3.72
N GLU A 27 19.23 -6.83 3.78
CA GLU A 27 19.01 -6.05 5.00
C GLU A 27 17.54 -5.99 5.40
N ALA A 28 16.62 -5.89 4.44
CA ALA A 28 15.18 -6.01 4.70
C ALA A 28 14.84 -7.37 5.31
N LYS A 29 15.34 -8.46 4.74
CA LYS A 29 15.17 -9.83 5.28
C LYS A 29 15.70 -9.94 6.71
N ARG A 30 16.90 -9.45 6.96
CA ARG A 30 17.52 -9.45 8.31
C ARG A 30 16.72 -8.59 9.31
N SER A 31 15.96 -7.62 8.83
CA SER A 31 15.10 -6.78 9.67
C SER A 31 13.80 -7.47 10.08
N GLY A 32 13.51 -8.66 9.54
CA GLY A 32 12.28 -9.41 9.82
C GLY A 32 11.15 -9.13 8.83
N ILE A 33 11.49 -8.66 7.63
CA ILE A 33 10.58 -8.49 6.49
C ILE A 33 10.68 -9.73 5.62
N ASP A 34 9.55 -10.29 5.21
CA ASP A 34 9.48 -11.52 4.42
C ASP A 34 8.92 -11.30 3.01
N TYR A 35 8.24 -10.17 2.76
CA TYR A 35 7.58 -9.88 1.50
C TYR A 35 7.91 -8.47 1.02
N ILE A 36 7.92 -8.31 -0.32
CA ILE A 36 8.13 -7.04 -1.00
C ILE A 36 6.95 -6.77 -1.93
N GLU A 37 6.42 -5.55 -1.84
CA GLU A 37 5.42 -5.05 -2.77
C GLU A 37 6.10 -4.33 -3.92
N LEU A 38 5.64 -4.63 -5.13
CA LEU A 38 6.26 -4.17 -6.37
C LEU A 38 5.34 -3.17 -7.07
N ASP A 39 5.91 -2.20 -7.76
CA ASP A 39 5.19 -1.36 -8.69
C ASP A 39 5.18 -2.03 -10.08
N TYR A 40 4.00 -2.14 -10.70
CA TYR A 40 3.85 -2.70 -12.04
C TYR A 40 4.74 -1.99 -13.05
N ALA A 41 4.70 -0.66 -13.08
CA ALA A 41 5.44 0.15 -14.06
C ALA A 41 6.97 -0.02 -13.94
N ASP A 42 7.47 -0.26 -12.73
CA ASP A 42 8.90 -0.47 -12.46
C ASP A 42 9.35 -1.92 -12.69
N THR A 43 8.40 -2.85 -12.80
CA THR A 43 8.66 -4.30 -12.85
C THR A 43 8.46 -4.89 -14.24
N ILE A 44 7.55 -4.32 -15.02
CA ILE A 44 7.22 -4.83 -16.38
C ILE A 44 8.47 -4.94 -17.26
N GLY A 45 8.66 -6.13 -17.85
CA GLY A 45 9.83 -6.45 -18.66
C GLY A 45 11.09 -6.84 -17.85
N HIS A 46 11.03 -6.82 -16.52
CA HIS A 46 12.11 -7.16 -15.59
C HIS A 46 11.71 -8.23 -14.55
N GLU A 47 10.59 -8.93 -14.76
CA GLU A 47 9.99 -9.83 -13.78
C GLU A 47 10.96 -10.92 -13.33
N ALA A 48 11.69 -11.52 -14.28
CA ALA A 48 12.67 -12.57 -13.98
C ALA A 48 13.85 -12.05 -13.13
N GLU A 49 14.32 -10.84 -13.42
CA GLU A 49 15.42 -10.19 -12.67
C GLU A 49 14.98 -9.86 -11.25
N VAL A 50 13.77 -9.29 -11.11
CA VAL A 50 13.18 -8.94 -9.81
C VAL A 50 12.94 -10.21 -8.98
N LYS A 51 12.37 -11.26 -9.59
CA LYS A 51 12.15 -12.53 -8.91
C LYS A 51 13.46 -13.13 -8.42
N ALA A 52 14.49 -13.19 -9.27
CA ALA A 52 15.80 -13.70 -8.90
C ALA A 52 16.46 -12.89 -7.77
N LEU A 53 16.32 -11.56 -7.80
CA LEU A 53 16.79 -10.66 -6.73
C LEU A 53 16.16 -11.01 -5.37
N LEU A 54 14.84 -11.17 -5.34
CA LEU A 54 14.08 -11.45 -4.12
C LEU A 54 14.37 -12.87 -3.62
N ASP A 55 14.36 -13.87 -4.50
CA ASP A 55 14.67 -15.27 -4.18
C ASP A 55 16.07 -15.39 -3.54
N ASN A 56 17.08 -14.72 -4.12
CA ASN A 56 18.45 -14.69 -3.60
C ASN A 56 18.57 -14.00 -2.21
N ALA A 57 17.60 -13.17 -1.84
CA ALA A 57 17.53 -12.56 -0.53
C ALA A 57 16.63 -13.33 0.45
N GLY A 58 15.93 -14.38 -0.01
CA GLY A 58 14.94 -15.13 0.77
C GLY A 58 13.65 -14.32 1.02
N LEU A 59 13.30 -13.42 0.10
CA LEU A 59 12.08 -12.60 0.10
C LEU A 59 11.09 -13.16 -0.92
N ARG A 60 9.81 -12.84 -0.73
CA ARG A 60 8.70 -13.19 -1.63
C ARG A 60 7.99 -11.94 -2.10
N VAL A 61 7.27 -12.03 -3.22
CA VAL A 61 6.40 -10.93 -3.65
C VAL A 61 5.16 -10.91 -2.76
N GLY A 62 4.81 -9.73 -2.25
CA GLY A 62 3.65 -9.49 -1.39
C GLY A 62 2.41 -9.06 -2.18
N GLY A 63 2.61 -8.27 -3.21
CA GLY A 63 1.58 -7.74 -4.08
C GLY A 63 2.16 -6.89 -5.20
N ILE A 64 1.32 -6.54 -6.16
CA ILE A 64 1.66 -5.67 -7.29
C ILE A 64 0.80 -4.40 -7.21
N ASN A 65 1.43 -3.25 -7.06
CA ASN A 65 0.78 -1.95 -7.10
C ASN A 65 0.65 -1.51 -8.54
N THR A 66 -0.57 -1.30 -9.01
CA THR A 66 -0.85 -0.95 -10.42
C THR A 66 -1.70 0.30 -10.49
N TYR A 67 -1.21 1.29 -11.23
CA TYR A 67 -1.92 2.53 -11.51
C TYR A 67 -2.69 2.40 -12.80
N PHE A 68 -4.02 2.53 -12.71
CA PHE A 68 -4.93 2.57 -13.82
C PHE A 68 -5.41 4.00 -14.08
N ASP A 69 -6.13 4.17 -15.19
CA ASP A 69 -6.79 5.43 -15.53
C ASP A 69 -8.21 5.13 -16.04
N PHE A 70 -8.98 4.38 -15.27
CA PHE A 70 -10.34 3.97 -15.63
C PHE A 70 -11.31 5.15 -15.79
N GLY A 71 -10.95 6.31 -15.24
CA GLY A 71 -11.74 7.53 -15.37
C GLY A 71 -11.80 8.06 -16.83
N HIS A 72 -10.73 7.85 -17.59
CA HIS A 72 -10.57 8.47 -18.91
C HIS A 72 -10.47 7.47 -20.05
N GLN A 73 -10.06 6.21 -19.77
CA GLN A 73 -9.87 5.21 -20.82
C GLN A 73 -10.20 3.79 -20.36
N SER A 74 -10.60 2.93 -21.29
CA SER A 74 -10.65 1.49 -21.06
C SER A 74 -9.26 0.89 -21.18
N GLN A 75 -8.88 -0.01 -20.29
CA GLN A 75 -7.52 -0.54 -20.19
C GLN A 75 -7.47 -2.08 -20.10
N PRO A 76 -8.14 -2.82 -21.00
CA PRO A 76 -8.16 -4.28 -20.93
C PRO A 76 -6.76 -4.89 -21.05
N ASP A 77 -5.90 -4.33 -21.90
CA ASP A 77 -4.53 -4.84 -22.07
C ASP A 77 -3.68 -4.65 -20.81
N LEU A 78 -3.84 -3.55 -20.08
CA LEU A 78 -3.16 -3.32 -18.82
C LEU A 78 -3.69 -4.25 -17.72
N ILE A 79 -5.00 -4.51 -17.70
CA ILE A 79 -5.61 -5.48 -16.79
C ILE A 79 -4.98 -6.87 -16.99
N GLU A 80 -4.98 -7.37 -18.23
CA GLU A 80 -4.41 -8.68 -18.54
C GLU A 80 -2.92 -8.74 -18.22
N SER A 81 -2.14 -7.71 -18.59
CA SER A 81 -0.70 -7.64 -18.32
C SER A 81 -0.37 -7.62 -16.83
N ALA A 82 -1.14 -6.88 -16.02
CA ALA A 82 -0.95 -6.84 -14.56
C ALA A 82 -1.29 -8.20 -13.93
N LEU A 83 -2.32 -8.88 -14.41
CA LEU A 83 -2.69 -10.23 -13.95
C LEU A 83 -1.64 -11.28 -14.36
N ASP A 84 -1.09 -11.20 -15.58
CA ASP A 84 -0.01 -12.07 -16.04
C ASP A 84 1.25 -11.90 -15.18
N MET A 85 1.64 -10.64 -14.89
CA MET A 85 2.76 -10.35 -13.98
C MET A 85 2.52 -10.93 -12.58
N ALA A 86 1.31 -10.76 -12.03
CA ALA A 86 0.99 -11.31 -10.72
C ALA A 86 1.12 -12.84 -10.68
N GLN A 87 0.66 -13.55 -11.72
CA GLN A 87 0.83 -14.99 -11.84
C GLN A 87 2.31 -15.41 -11.99
N GLN A 88 3.07 -14.71 -12.84
CA GLN A 88 4.49 -14.98 -13.08
C GLN A 88 5.34 -14.80 -11.81
N LEU A 89 4.95 -13.86 -10.95
CA LEU A 89 5.65 -13.53 -9.71
C LEU A 89 5.06 -14.20 -8.46
N ASP A 90 4.09 -15.09 -8.62
CA ASP A 90 3.37 -15.75 -7.51
C ASP A 90 2.72 -14.74 -6.53
N ALA A 91 2.30 -13.58 -7.03
CA ALA A 91 1.61 -12.56 -6.23
C ALA A 91 0.11 -12.86 -6.17
N ALA A 92 -0.44 -12.98 -4.96
CA ALA A 92 -1.86 -13.25 -4.76
C ALA A 92 -2.72 -11.98 -4.71
N LEU A 93 -2.11 -10.79 -4.79
CA LEU A 93 -2.76 -9.49 -4.63
C LEU A 93 -2.28 -8.50 -5.69
N ILE A 94 -3.23 -7.80 -6.30
CA ILE A 94 -2.98 -6.52 -6.98
C ILE A 94 -3.63 -5.42 -6.16
N MET A 95 -2.84 -4.44 -5.73
CA MET A 95 -3.32 -3.19 -5.16
C MET A 95 -3.55 -2.21 -6.31
N ALA A 96 -4.82 -1.89 -6.57
CA ALA A 96 -5.22 -1.07 -7.70
C ALA A 96 -5.43 0.38 -7.28
N ILE A 97 -4.73 1.30 -7.94
CA ILE A 97 -5.03 2.72 -7.93
C ILE A 97 -5.83 3.01 -9.21
N PRO A 98 -7.17 3.25 -9.12
CA PRO A 98 -8.05 3.16 -10.28
C PRO A 98 -7.98 4.37 -11.22
N GLY A 99 -7.39 5.49 -10.79
CA GLY A 99 -7.25 6.73 -11.55
C GLY A 99 -7.55 7.97 -10.70
N PHE A 100 -7.28 9.12 -11.25
CA PHE A 100 -7.37 10.42 -10.56
C PHE A 100 -8.27 11.38 -11.36
N LEU A 101 -8.73 12.43 -10.67
CA LEU A 101 -9.43 13.54 -11.32
C LEU A 101 -8.44 14.43 -12.07
N GLU A 102 -8.83 14.84 -13.27
CA GLU A 102 -8.17 15.87 -14.05
C GLU A 102 -8.93 17.21 -13.97
N PRO A 103 -8.27 18.34 -14.28
CA PRO A 103 -8.96 19.64 -14.31
C PRO A 103 -10.14 19.66 -15.27
N GLY A 104 -11.33 19.94 -14.75
CA GLY A 104 -12.56 19.99 -15.53
C GLY A 104 -13.44 18.75 -15.46
N ASP A 105 -12.98 17.71 -14.75
CA ASP A 105 -13.77 16.49 -14.57
C ASP A 105 -15.02 16.68 -13.72
N ASP A 106 -16.08 15.98 -14.08
CA ASP A 106 -17.20 15.72 -13.19
C ASP A 106 -16.83 14.56 -12.25
N CYS A 107 -16.62 14.88 -10.99
CA CYS A 107 -16.20 13.91 -9.96
C CYS A 107 -17.16 12.72 -9.86
N SER A 108 -18.48 12.93 -9.98
CA SER A 108 -19.47 11.85 -9.89
C SER A 108 -19.38 10.92 -11.12
N ALA A 109 -19.24 11.48 -12.31
CA ALA A 109 -19.10 10.71 -13.53
C ALA A 109 -17.78 9.89 -13.54
N ILE A 110 -16.68 10.49 -13.09
CA ILE A 110 -15.40 9.79 -12.98
C ILE A 110 -15.50 8.64 -11.96
N ARG A 111 -16.07 8.86 -10.77
CA ARG A 111 -16.26 7.80 -9.76
C ARG A 111 -16.99 6.56 -10.30
N GLU A 112 -18.07 6.78 -11.09
CA GLU A 112 -18.81 5.66 -11.69
C GLU A 112 -17.94 4.90 -12.71
N LYS A 113 -17.10 5.59 -13.49
CA LYS A 113 -16.17 4.95 -14.41
C LYS A 113 -15.08 4.18 -13.66
N LEU A 114 -14.51 4.75 -12.58
CA LEU A 114 -13.54 4.03 -11.72
C LEU A 114 -14.16 2.75 -11.16
N ALA A 115 -15.38 2.81 -10.65
CA ALA A 115 -16.10 1.64 -10.14
C ALA A 115 -16.35 0.59 -11.24
N ALA A 116 -16.69 1.02 -12.46
CA ALA A 116 -16.87 0.11 -13.59
C ALA A 116 -15.56 -0.62 -13.96
N GLY A 117 -14.45 0.11 -14.09
CA GLY A 117 -13.13 -0.48 -14.38
C GLY A 117 -12.65 -1.42 -13.27
N LEU A 118 -12.88 -1.07 -12.00
CA LEU A 118 -12.58 -1.95 -10.87
C LEU A 118 -13.43 -3.22 -10.87
N ASN A 119 -14.70 -3.16 -11.26
CA ASN A 119 -15.54 -4.35 -11.42
C ASN A 119 -15.01 -5.26 -12.54
N GLU A 120 -14.57 -4.69 -13.67
CA GLU A 120 -13.93 -5.44 -14.76
C GLU A 120 -12.65 -6.13 -14.30
N LEU A 121 -11.76 -5.39 -13.63
CA LEU A 121 -10.52 -5.92 -13.05
C LEU A 121 -10.80 -7.05 -12.05
N CYS A 122 -11.72 -6.86 -11.11
CA CYS A 122 -12.09 -7.89 -10.13
C CYS A 122 -12.64 -9.15 -10.81
N ALA A 123 -13.48 -8.99 -11.84
CA ALA A 123 -14.04 -10.12 -12.60
C ALA A 123 -12.96 -10.90 -13.36
N ALA A 124 -11.97 -10.23 -13.94
CA ALA A 124 -10.82 -10.87 -14.58
C ALA A 124 -9.91 -11.57 -13.56
N ALA A 125 -9.58 -10.90 -12.47
CA ALA A 125 -8.70 -11.39 -11.40
C ALA A 125 -9.26 -12.64 -10.71
N SER A 126 -10.58 -12.70 -10.47
CA SER A 126 -11.22 -13.83 -9.82
C SER A 126 -11.03 -15.15 -10.58
N LYS A 127 -10.98 -15.12 -11.92
CA LYS A 127 -10.74 -16.29 -12.78
C LYS A 127 -9.33 -16.85 -12.63
N ARG A 128 -8.40 -16.04 -12.09
CA ARG A 128 -6.98 -16.38 -11.90
C ARG A 128 -6.62 -16.58 -10.42
N GLY A 129 -7.61 -16.48 -9.52
CA GLY A 129 -7.39 -16.59 -8.06
C GLY A 129 -6.61 -15.43 -7.46
N ILE A 130 -6.58 -14.26 -8.13
CA ILE A 130 -5.90 -13.06 -7.66
C ILE A 130 -6.92 -12.15 -6.97
N SER A 131 -6.56 -11.65 -5.80
CA SER A 131 -7.36 -10.66 -5.06
C SER A 131 -7.03 -9.25 -5.54
N ILE A 132 -8.07 -8.41 -5.59
CA ILE A 132 -7.90 -6.98 -5.86
C ILE A 132 -8.23 -6.19 -4.59
N ALA A 133 -7.37 -5.28 -4.21
CA ALA A 133 -7.64 -4.29 -3.17
C ALA A 133 -7.37 -2.88 -3.69
N MET A 134 -8.09 -1.90 -3.15
CA MET A 134 -7.87 -0.49 -3.42
C MET A 134 -7.53 0.22 -2.11
N GLU A 135 -6.59 1.15 -2.18
CA GLU A 135 -6.15 1.98 -1.07
C GLU A 135 -6.89 3.32 -1.06
N ASP A 136 -7.14 3.87 0.13
CA ASP A 136 -7.38 5.30 0.30
C ASP A 136 -6.09 6.07 0.03
N PHE A 137 -6.18 7.14 -0.75
CA PHE A 137 -4.98 7.84 -1.26
C PHE A 137 -4.81 9.21 -0.60
N ASP A 138 -3.58 9.67 -0.42
CA ASP A 138 -3.27 10.96 0.22
C ASP A 138 -3.23 12.15 -0.75
N GLY A 139 -3.93 12.06 -1.89
CA GLY A 139 -4.05 13.08 -2.95
C GLY A 139 -5.45 13.67 -3.04
N GLU A 140 -5.54 15.01 -3.12
CA GLU A 140 -6.83 15.70 -3.22
C GLU A 140 -7.60 15.41 -4.53
N ASN A 141 -6.88 14.97 -5.57
CA ASN A 141 -7.45 14.58 -6.86
C ASN A 141 -7.85 13.09 -6.91
N ALA A 142 -7.70 12.34 -5.82
CA ALA A 142 -8.18 10.96 -5.76
C ALA A 142 -9.61 10.93 -5.19
N PRO A 143 -10.64 10.62 -5.99
CA PRO A 143 -12.03 10.68 -5.53
C PRO A 143 -12.44 9.45 -4.69
N PHE A 144 -11.48 8.86 -3.97
CA PHE A 144 -11.60 7.74 -3.03
C PHE A 144 -10.69 7.90 -1.81
N SER A 145 -10.21 9.12 -1.54
CA SER A 145 -9.25 9.41 -0.46
C SER A 145 -9.89 9.54 0.91
N ARG A 146 -11.18 9.86 0.99
CA ARG A 146 -11.91 10.02 2.24
C ARG A 146 -12.63 8.75 2.64
N MET A 147 -12.92 8.61 3.94
CA MET A 147 -13.55 7.40 4.45
C MET A 147 -14.93 7.12 3.84
N ASP A 148 -15.75 8.13 3.57
CA ASP A 148 -17.05 7.99 2.93
C ASP A 148 -16.93 7.69 1.43
N GLU A 149 -15.92 8.25 0.76
CA GLU A 149 -15.60 7.97 -0.64
C GLU A 149 -15.08 6.55 -0.82
N MET A 150 -14.18 6.09 0.06
CA MET A 150 -13.72 4.70 0.10
C MET A 150 -14.90 3.77 0.32
N ARG A 151 -15.77 4.06 1.28
CA ARG A 151 -16.97 3.27 1.55
C ARG A 151 -17.88 3.20 0.33
N TRP A 152 -18.13 4.33 -0.33
CA TRP A 152 -18.93 4.39 -1.55
C TRP A 152 -18.35 3.46 -2.64
N MET A 153 -17.04 3.48 -2.85
CA MET A 153 -16.37 2.65 -3.85
C MET A 153 -16.51 1.15 -3.51
N LEU A 154 -16.29 0.78 -2.26
CA LEU A 154 -16.43 -0.60 -1.79
C LEU A 154 -17.88 -1.11 -1.94
N ASP A 155 -18.88 -0.25 -1.75
CA ASP A 155 -20.29 -0.63 -1.94
C ASP A 155 -20.64 -0.81 -3.42
N ARG A 156 -20.01 -0.06 -4.34
CA ARG A 156 -20.19 -0.17 -5.80
C ARG A 156 -19.44 -1.35 -6.42
N VAL A 157 -18.38 -1.80 -5.78
CA VAL A 157 -17.52 -2.90 -6.25
C VAL A 157 -17.49 -4.01 -5.20
N PRO A 158 -18.49 -4.92 -5.16
CA PRO A 158 -18.62 -5.92 -4.08
C PRO A 158 -17.44 -6.88 -3.96
N ALA A 159 -16.71 -7.16 -5.04
CA ALA A 159 -15.55 -8.05 -5.03
C ALA A 159 -14.24 -7.37 -4.66
N LEU A 160 -14.23 -6.02 -4.54
CA LEU A 160 -13.04 -5.25 -4.19
C LEU A 160 -12.73 -5.35 -2.70
N GLY A 161 -11.48 -5.65 -2.33
CA GLY A 161 -10.96 -5.50 -0.98
C GLY A 161 -10.54 -4.05 -0.68
N CYS A 162 -10.40 -3.74 0.60
CA CYS A 162 -9.76 -2.51 1.07
C CYS A 162 -8.30 -2.81 1.43
N ALA A 163 -7.36 -2.11 0.80
CA ALA A 163 -6.01 -1.95 1.29
C ALA A 163 -6.04 -0.75 2.25
N PHE A 164 -6.23 -1.01 3.54
CA PHE A 164 -6.39 0.01 4.56
C PHE A 164 -5.04 0.67 4.88
N ASP A 165 -4.84 1.90 4.43
CA ASP A 165 -3.70 2.71 4.84
C ASP A 165 -3.98 3.41 6.18
N THR A 166 -3.12 3.23 7.15
CA THR A 166 -3.32 3.75 8.50
C THR A 166 -3.03 5.25 8.63
N GLY A 167 -2.36 5.86 7.65
CA GLY A 167 -1.91 7.26 7.70
C GLY A 167 -2.62 8.20 6.74
N ASN A 168 -3.14 7.71 5.62
CA ASN A 168 -3.67 8.57 4.55
C ASN A 168 -4.87 9.41 5.00
N PHE A 169 -5.81 8.85 5.76
CA PHE A 169 -6.97 9.57 6.30
C PHE A 169 -6.58 10.81 7.13
N LEU A 170 -5.41 10.78 7.80
CA LEU A 170 -4.95 11.91 8.59
C LEU A 170 -4.62 13.14 7.73
N PHE A 171 -4.23 12.96 6.46
CA PHE A 171 -4.03 14.10 5.54
C PHE A 171 -5.30 14.87 5.28
N PHE A 172 -6.45 14.20 5.29
CA PHE A 172 -7.78 14.83 5.20
C PHE A 172 -8.33 15.25 6.56
N GLY A 173 -7.59 14.98 7.65
CA GLY A 173 -7.98 15.29 9.02
C GLY A 173 -9.11 14.41 9.54
N GLU A 174 -9.23 13.22 9.00
CA GLU A 174 -10.15 12.19 9.42
C GLU A 174 -9.53 11.30 10.51
N ASP A 175 -10.40 10.69 11.31
CA ASP A 175 -10.02 9.79 12.39
C ASP A 175 -9.85 8.36 11.83
N VAL A 176 -8.64 7.83 11.92
CA VAL A 176 -8.32 6.52 11.35
C VAL A 176 -9.09 5.37 11.99
N LEU A 177 -9.46 5.45 13.28
CA LEU A 177 -10.27 4.40 13.92
C LEU A 177 -11.72 4.43 13.43
N LYS A 178 -12.27 5.61 13.16
CA LYS A 178 -13.59 5.74 12.52
C LYS A 178 -13.56 5.22 11.09
N ALA A 179 -12.49 5.51 10.34
CA ALA A 179 -12.31 4.97 9.02
C ALA A 179 -12.20 3.43 9.05
N TYR A 180 -11.44 2.89 10.01
CA TYR A 180 -11.35 1.45 10.25
C TYR A 180 -12.73 0.83 10.48
N ASP A 181 -13.51 1.36 11.42
CA ASP A 181 -14.86 0.87 11.75
C ASP A 181 -15.78 0.82 10.52
N LEU A 182 -15.61 1.79 9.62
CA LEU A 182 -16.43 1.90 8.41
C LEU A 182 -16.12 0.83 7.36
N VAL A 183 -14.84 0.43 7.23
CA VAL A 183 -14.38 -0.49 6.19
C VAL A 183 -13.90 -1.84 6.71
N GLU A 184 -13.94 -2.07 8.03
CA GLU A 184 -13.36 -3.21 8.73
C GLU A 184 -13.59 -4.56 8.03
N LYS A 185 -14.84 -4.84 7.64
CA LYS A 185 -15.24 -6.12 7.00
C LYS A 185 -14.69 -6.30 5.59
N ARG A 186 -14.15 -5.25 5.00
CA ARG A 186 -13.64 -5.23 3.62
C ARG A 186 -12.12 -5.17 3.58
N ILE A 187 -11.43 -4.98 4.72
CA ILE A 187 -9.97 -4.92 4.78
C ILE A 187 -9.39 -6.30 4.43
N THR A 188 -8.67 -6.38 3.32
CA THR A 188 -7.97 -7.57 2.84
C THR A 188 -6.45 -7.37 2.79
N HIS A 189 -6.00 -6.12 2.86
CA HIS A 189 -4.60 -5.72 2.90
C HIS A 189 -4.43 -4.51 3.83
N VAL A 190 -3.21 -4.26 4.33
CA VAL A 190 -2.97 -3.13 5.25
C VAL A 190 -1.62 -2.49 4.95
N HIS A 191 -1.63 -1.18 4.72
CA HIS A 191 -0.44 -0.35 4.71
C HIS A 191 -0.25 0.29 6.10
N MET A 192 0.86 -0.06 6.73
CA MET A 192 1.23 0.41 8.07
C MET A 192 2.04 1.71 7.94
N LYS A 193 1.35 2.79 7.65
CA LYS A 193 1.90 4.15 7.53
C LYS A 193 1.71 4.88 8.86
N ASP A 194 2.78 5.00 9.65
CA ASP A 194 2.75 5.81 10.87
C ASP A 194 3.33 7.19 10.61
N LEU A 195 2.74 8.20 11.24
CA LEU A 195 3.04 9.61 11.02
C LEU A 195 3.33 10.32 12.33
N ALA A 196 4.28 11.25 12.31
CA ALA A 196 4.66 12.08 13.44
C ALA A 196 4.52 13.57 13.13
N PHE A 197 4.45 14.42 14.16
CA PHE A 197 4.40 15.89 14.02
C PHE A 197 5.80 16.53 13.97
N ALA A 198 6.85 15.74 14.17
CA ALA A 198 8.23 16.19 14.05
C ALA A 198 9.10 15.11 13.35
N PRO A 199 10.12 15.51 12.58
CA PRO A 199 11.01 14.55 11.94
C PRO A 199 11.91 13.85 12.96
N LEU A 200 12.23 12.59 12.74
CA LEU A 200 13.17 11.80 13.54
C LEU A 200 14.62 11.94 13.05
N ARG A 201 14.82 11.97 11.74
CA ARG A 201 16.14 11.95 11.07
C ARG A 201 16.23 12.93 9.89
N GLY A 202 15.39 13.98 9.89
CA GLY A 202 15.38 14.97 8.82
C GLY A 202 14.46 14.61 7.65
N GLU A 203 13.41 13.83 7.90
CA GLU A 203 12.38 13.47 6.92
C GLU A 203 11.74 14.71 6.32
N LYS A 204 11.35 14.61 5.05
CA LYS A 204 10.52 15.63 4.40
C LYS A 204 9.06 15.40 4.79
N GLY A 205 8.46 16.39 5.47
CA GLY A 205 7.06 16.32 5.84
C GLY A 205 6.14 16.75 4.70
N LYS A 206 4.97 16.11 4.61
CA LYS A 206 3.85 16.49 3.75
C LYS A 206 2.84 17.31 4.57
N THR A 207 2.28 18.37 3.98
CA THR A 207 1.31 19.23 4.66
C THR A 207 -0.10 18.68 4.43
N SER A 208 -0.83 18.42 5.51
CA SER A 208 -2.24 17.98 5.47
C SER A 208 -3.17 19.15 5.10
N LEU A 209 -4.42 18.84 4.72
CA LEU A 209 -5.46 19.86 4.48
C LEU A 209 -5.73 20.76 5.71
N LYS A 210 -5.52 20.23 6.92
CA LYS A 210 -5.59 21.02 8.16
C LYS A 210 -4.31 21.83 8.45
N ARG A 211 -3.42 21.97 7.46
CA ARG A 211 -2.15 22.71 7.53
C ARG A 211 -1.18 22.20 8.61
N LYS A 212 -1.36 20.96 9.06
CA LYS A 212 -0.36 20.28 9.91
C LYS A 212 0.67 19.61 9.02
N LYS A 213 1.94 19.74 9.38
CA LYS A 213 3.03 19.05 8.72
C LYS A 213 3.18 17.66 9.34
N LEU A 214 3.11 16.64 8.52
CA LEU A 214 3.18 15.23 8.91
C LEU A 214 4.46 14.62 8.33
N TYR A 215 5.16 13.86 9.14
CA TYR A 215 6.43 13.23 8.79
C TYR A 215 6.29 11.72 8.90
N PRO A 216 6.90 10.91 8.02
CA PRO A 216 6.92 9.47 8.21
C PRO A 216 7.60 9.11 9.53
N ALA A 217 7.07 8.10 10.19
CA ALA A 217 7.61 7.56 11.43
C ALA A 217 7.73 6.03 11.33
N PRO A 218 8.67 5.40 12.05
CA PRO A 218 8.64 3.95 12.21
C PRO A 218 7.33 3.51 12.85
N VAL A 219 6.73 2.43 12.34
CA VAL A 219 5.46 1.90 12.83
C VAL A 219 5.48 1.72 14.35
N GLY A 220 4.48 2.26 15.02
CA GLY A 220 4.35 2.29 16.47
C GLY A 220 5.20 3.35 17.19
N SER A 221 5.82 4.27 16.44
CA SER A 221 6.61 5.37 17.00
C SER A 221 6.03 6.76 16.70
N GLY A 222 4.98 6.83 15.90
CA GLY A 222 4.28 8.06 15.53
C GLY A 222 3.10 8.37 16.44
N GLU A 223 2.16 9.12 15.89
CA GLU A 223 0.99 9.65 16.61
C GLU A 223 -0.29 8.81 16.38
N LEU A 224 -0.24 7.87 15.44
CA LEU A 224 -1.41 7.07 15.08
C LEU A 224 -1.61 5.91 16.07
N PRO A 225 -2.85 5.48 16.32
CA PRO A 225 -3.17 4.43 17.28
C PRO A 225 -2.84 3.02 16.73
N MET A 226 -1.57 2.83 16.29
CA MET A 226 -1.13 1.62 15.59
C MET A 226 -1.35 0.34 16.42
N ALA A 227 -1.14 0.40 17.72
CA ALA A 227 -1.35 -0.75 18.60
C ALA A 227 -2.83 -1.20 18.63
N GLU A 228 -3.75 -0.24 18.66
CA GLU A 228 -5.18 -0.51 18.63
C GLU A 228 -5.62 -1.08 17.28
N ILE A 229 -5.12 -0.52 16.16
CA ILE A 229 -5.42 -1.01 14.81
C ILE A 229 -4.93 -2.46 14.66
N VAL A 230 -3.69 -2.74 15.05
CA VAL A 230 -3.13 -4.09 14.94
C VAL A 230 -3.86 -5.08 15.87
N ARG A 231 -4.26 -4.65 17.08
CA ARG A 231 -5.07 -5.48 17.98
C ARG A 231 -6.42 -5.85 17.34
N ARG A 232 -7.15 -4.89 16.77
CA ARG A 232 -8.43 -5.13 16.09
C ARG A 232 -8.30 -6.05 14.89
N LEU A 233 -7.26 -5.86 14.07
CA LEU A 233 -6.95 -6.75 12.94
C LEU A 233 -6.71 -8.18 13.43
N TYR A 234 -5.91 -8.35 14.48
CA TYR A 234 -5.61 -9.65 15.08
C TYR A 234 -6.86 -10.33 15.64
N GLU A 235 -7.68 -9.62 16.43
CA GLU A 235 -8.91 -10.14 17.06
C GLU A 235 -9.95 -10.61 16.03
N ARG A 236 -10.03 -9.97 14.86
CA ARG A 236 -10.89 -10.42 13.77
C ARG A 236 -10.29 -11.54 12.91
N GLY A 237 -9.10 -12.03 13.24
CA GLY A 237 -8.42 -13.11 12.52
C GLY A 237 -7.75 -12.69 11.20
N TYR A 238 -7.34 -11.42 11.06
CA TYR A 238 -6.59 -10.99 9.87
C TYR A 238 -5.25 -11.71 9.78
N ASP A 239 -5.03 -12.44 8.70
CA ASP A 239 -3.82 -13.23 8.44
C ASP A 239 -3.02 -12.75 7.21
N GLY A 240 -3.40 -11.58 6.66
CA GLY A 240 -2.74 -10.93 5.53
C GLY A 240 -1.40 -10.31 5.86
N LEU A 241 -0.89 -9.52 4.93
CA LEU A 241 0.37 -8.79 5.06
C LEU A 241 0.18 -7.48 5.83
N TYR A 242 1.16 -7.14 6.65
CA TYR A 242 1.33 -5.84 7.26
C TYR A 242 2.45 -5.12 6.51
N ALA A 243 2.10 -4.28 5.53
CA ALA A 243 3.04 -3.59 4.67
C ALA A 243 3.56 -2.31 5.33
N ILE A 244 4.82 -2.31 5.72
CA ILE A 244 5.48 -1.13 6.28
C ILE A 244 5.62 -0.07 5.20
N GLU A 245 5.04 1.12 5.43
CA GLU A 245 5.13 2.24 4.51
C GLU A 245 5.66 3.51 5.20
N HIS A 246 6.80 4.02 4.71
CA HIS A 246 7.43 5.24 5.20
C HIS A 246 8.30 5.88 4.13
N PHE A 247 7.68 6.26 2.99
CA PHE A 247 8.35 7.00 1.93
C PHE A 247 9.00 8.28 2.46
N SER A 248 10.17 8.60 1.90
CA SER A 248 11.00 9.74 2.32
C SER A 248 11.53 9.68 3.76
N ALA A 249 11.64 8.49 4.35
CA ALA A 249 12.34 8.30 5.62
C ALA A 249 13.79 8.75 5.52
N GLY A 250 14.29 9.48 6.51
CA GLY A 250 15.67 9.97 6.54
C GLY A 250 16.71 8.86 6.70
N ASP A 251 16.34 7.71 7.26
CA ASP A 251 17.15 6.49 7.35
C ASP A 251 16.24 5.26 7.18
N GLN A 252 16.09 4.79 5.93
CA GLN A 252 15.22 3.68 5.58
C GLN A 252 15.53 2.39 6.36
N LEU A 253 16.80 2.08 6.56
CA LEU A 253 17.18 0.88 7.30
C LEU A 253 16.73 0.93 8.77
N LEU A 254 16.91 2.10 9.40
CA LEU A 254 16.45 2.31 10.78
C LEU A 254 14.93 2.15 10.89
N PHE A 255 14.20 2.75 9.96
CA PHE A 255 12.73 2.72 9.92
C PHE A 255 12.23 1.29 9.73
N MET A 256 12.71 0.56 8.72
CA MET A 256 12.36 -0.84 8.49
C MET A 256 12.64 -1.72 9.71
N ARG A 257 13.83 -1.59 10.32
CA ARG A 257 14.22 -2.38 11.52
C ARG A 257 13.32 -2.10 12.72
N ARG A 258 12.99 -0.84 12.98
CA ARG A 258 12.10 -0.46 14.10
C ARG A 258 10.70 -0.96 13.86
N SER A 259 10.14 -0.72 12.68
CA SER A 259 8.78 -1.10 12.29
C SER A 259 8.59 -2.62 12.33
N ALA A 260 9.48 -3.36 11.67
CA ALA A 260 9.39 -4.82 11.66
C ALA A 260 9.58 -5.43 13.07
N ARG A 261 10.49 -4.87 13.88
CA ARG A 261 10.66 -5.31 15.29
C ARG A 261 9.40 -5.04 16.10
N TRP A 262 8.78 -3.88 15.95
CA TRP A 262 7.57 -3.52 16.66
C TRP A 262 6.41 -4.47 16.28
N LEU A 263 6.16 -4.67 14.99
CA LEU A 263 5.13 -5.59 14.50
C LEU A 263 5.36 -7.04 14.98
N ASN A 264 6.59 -7.53 14.92
CA ASN A 264 6.91 -8.91 15.32
C ASN A 264 6.87 -9.15 16.83
N ASN A 265 6.79 -8.10 17.66
CA ASN A 265 6.78 -8.21 19.11
C ASN A 265 5.50 -7.71 19.80
N ILE A 266 4.56 -7.11 19.07
CA ILE A 266 3.37 -6.45 19.66
C ILE A 266 2.47 -7.41 20.47
N PHE A 267 2.52 -8.71 20.21
CA PHE A 267 1.75 -9.73 20.93
C PHE A 267 2.65 -10.71 21.71
N ARG A 268 3.91 -10.38 21.92
CA ARG A 268 4.83 -11.09 22.78
C ARG A 268 4.90 -10.41 24.15
#